data_af90c7f165684d52b4b6acb643adeeee
#
_entry.id   af90c7f165684d52b4b6acb643adeeee
#
_cell.length_a   1.000
_cell.length_b   1.000
_cell.length_c   1.000
_cell.angle_alpha   90.00
_cell.angle_beta   90.00
_cell.angle_gamma   90.00
#
_symmetry.space_group_name_H-M   'P 1'
#
loop_
_entity.id
_entity.type
_entity.pdbx_description
1 polymer ?
#
loop_
_entity_poly.entity_id
_entity_poly.type
_entity_poly.pdbx_seq_one_letter_code
_entity_poly.pdbx_strand_id
1 'polypeptide(L)'
;MKSRSLAVLVLIALAASINVVGAEEKYGVTIYEGAKFDAETSQFVITQMKVDAACYRTSATPSQVNEFYKKQPGMTEVHTGVTGGMFKKGDITITVQSPWMNMKTGEHMKDTLISVVKMQ
;
A
#
# COMPACT_ATOMS: atom_id res chain seq x y z
N MET A 1 -39.19 -10.46 21.51
CA MET A 1 -38.11 -10.31 22.50
C MET A 1 -36.80 -10.78 21.97
N LYS A 2 -36.71 -12.05 21.67
CA LYS A 2 -35.44 -12.63 21.25
C LYS A 2 -34.99 -12.17 19.90
N SER A 3 -35.90 -11.85 19.02
CA SER A 3 -35.53 -11.38 17.69
C SER A 3 -34.78 -10.05 17.73
N ARG A 4 -34.98 -9.28 18.78
CA ARG A 4 -34.24 -8.01 18.90
C ARG A 4 -32.76 -8.22 19.11
N SER A 5 -32.44 -9.24 19.88
CA SER A 5 -31.03 -9.56 20.11
C SER A 5 -30.34 -9.97 18.83
N LEU A 6 -31.05 -10.72 18.00
CA LEU A 6 -30.49 -11.13 16.71
C LEU A 6 -30.23 -9.92 15.82
N ALA A 7 -31.14 -8.95 15.85
CA ALA A 7 -30.94 -7.75 15.05
C ALA A 7 -29.68 -6.99 15.47
N VAL A 8 -29.42 -6.95 16.76
CA VAL A 8 -28.22 -6.29 17.25
C VAL A 8 -26.96 -6.98 16.75
N LEU A 9 -26.96 -8.30 16.74
CA LEU A 9 -25.82 -9.06 16.23
C LEU A 9 -25.57 -8.78 14.77
N VAL A 10 -26.63 -8.66 13.99
CA VAL A 10 -26.48 -8.36 12.57
C VAL A 10 -25.82 -7.00 12.38
N LEU A 11 -26.20 -6.04 13.18
CA LEU A 11 -25.59 -4.71 13.08
C LEU A 11 -24.10 -4.74 13.39
N ILE A 12 -23.70 -5.53 14.36
CA ILE A 12 -22.28 -5.67 14.69
C ILE A 12 -21.53 -6.27 13.51
N ALA A 13 -22.10 -7.27 12.87
CA ALA A 13 -21.46 -7.89 11.72
C ALA A 13 -21.28 -6.90 10.59
N LEU A 14 -22.28 -6.04 10.36
CA LEU A 14 -22.18 -5.03 9.31
C LEU A 14 -21.05 -4.04 9.61
N ALA A 15 -20.91 -3.66 10.85
CA ALA A 15 -19.83 -2.74 11.23
C ALA A 15 -18.46 -3.36 10.94
N ALA A 16 -18.30 -4.63 11.23
CA ALA A 16 -17.05 -5.34 10.94
C ALA A 16 -16.78 -5.38 9.43
N SER A 17 -17.84 -5.59 8.64
CA SER A 17 -17.70 -5.61 7.19
C SER A 17 -17.23 -4.26 6.66
N ILE A 18 -17.73 -3.18 7.21
CA ILE A 18 -17.35 -1.83 6.82
C ILE A 18 -15.83 -1.63 7.03
N ASN A 19 -15.31 -2.11 8.15
CA ASN A 19 -13.88 -1.98 8.43
C ASN A 19 -13.04 -2.70 7.39
N VAL A 20 -13.50 -3.86 6.92
CA VAL A 20 -12.78 -4.61 5.90
C VAL A 20 -12.82 -3.89 4.56
N VAL A 21 -13.95 -3.26 4.24
CA VAL A 21 -14.11 -2.57 2.95
C VAL A 21 -13.13 -1.43 2.78
N GLY A 22 -12.69 -0.80 3.89
CA GLY A 22 -11.75 0.31 3.81
C GLY A 22 -10.35 -0.06 3.39
N ALA A 23 -9.99 -1.35 3.39
CA ALA A 23 -8.64 -1.78 3.07
C ALA A 23 -8.54 -2.17 1.59
N GLU A 24 -7.64 -1.52 0.87
CA GLU A 24 -7.36 -1.86 -0.52
C GLU A 24 -6.24 -2.87 -0.58
N GLU A 25 -6.32 -3.81 -1.53
CA GLU A 25 -5.27 -4.80 -1.74
C GLU A 25 -4.83 -4.80 -3.19
N LYS A 26 -3.55 -5.08 -3.39
CA LYS A 26 -2.98 -5.24 -4.73
C LYS A 26 -1.97 -6.38 -4.71
N TYR A 27 -2.15 -7.36 -5.56
CA TYR A 27 -1.28 -8.55 -5.63
C TYR A 27 -1.16 -9.27 -4.28
N GLY A 28 -2.24 -9.25 -3.49
CA GLY A 28 -2.22 -9.87 -2.17
C GLY A 28 -1.57 -9.05 -1.08
N VAL A 29 -1.22 -7.79 -1.37
CA VAL A 29 -0.60 -6.89 -0.41
C VAL A 29 -1.60 -5.81 -0.03
N THR A 30 -1.74 -5.56 1.26
CA THR A 30 -2.61 -4.48 1.75
C THR A 30 -1.94 -3.14 1.48
N ILE A 31 -2.68 -2.22 0.89
CA ILE A 31 -2.17 -0.88 0.60
C ILE A 31 -2.34 0.00 1.83
N TYR A 32 -1.32 0.80 2.13
CA TYR A 32 -1.36 1.73 3.26
C TYR A 32 -2.62 2.59 3.19
N GLU A 33 -3.36 2.65 4.28
CA GLU A 33 -4.64 3.34 4.32
C GLU A 33 -4.47 4.81 3.98
N GLY A 34 -5.32 5.30 3.07
CA GLY A 34 -5.27 6.68 2.62
C GLY A 34 -4.33 6.94 1.46
N ALA A 35 -3.50 5.98 1.08
CA ALA A 35 -2.64 6.14 -0.08
C ALA A 35 -3.49 6.12 -1.34
N LYS A 36 -3.13 6.97 -2.31
CA LYS A 36 -3.89 7.14 -3.54
C LYS A 36 -3.12 6.58 -4.72
N PHE A 37 -3.82 5.83 -5.55
CA PHE A 37 -3.24 5.25 -6.75
C PHE A 37 -2.78 6.35 -7.71
N ASP A 38 -1.54 6.21 -8.21
CA ASP A 38 -0.97 7.14 -9.20
C ASP A 38 -0.82 6.37 -10.51
N ALA A 39 -1.76 6.58 -11.41
CA ALA A 39 -1.81 5.84 -12.67
C ALA A 39 -0.61 6.15 -13.56
N GLU A 40 -0.17 7.39 -13.62
CA GLU A 40 0.94 7.77 -14.49
C GLU A 40 2.25 7.14 -14.04
N THR A 41 2.55 7.21 -12.74
CA THR A 41 3.76 6.62 -12.20
C THR A 41 3.72 5.10 -12.34
N SER A 42 2.57 4.49 -12.09
CA SER A 42 2.39 3.04 -12.27
C SER A 42 2.69 2.63 -13.70
N GLN A 43 2.12 3.34 -14.66
CA GLN A 43 2.30 3.01 -16.07
C GLN A 43 3.76 3.20 -16.49
N PHE A 44 4.42 4.22 -15.98
CA PHE A 44 5.82 4.45 -16.28
C PHE A 44 6.67 3.26 -15.81
N VAL A 45 6.45 2.80 -14.59
CA VAL A 45 7.20 1.65 -14.03
C VAL A 45 6.94 0.40 -14.84
N ILE A 46 5.66 0.13 -15.17
CA ILE A 46 5.29 -1.04 -15.97
C ILE A 46 6.02 -1.02 -17.31
N THR A 47 6.03 0.13 -17.98
CA THR A 47 6.62 0.25 -19.30
C THR A 47 8.14 0.14 -19.25
N GLN A 48 8.79 0.80 -18.30
CA GLN A 48 10.25 0.86 -18.22
C GLN A 48 10.86 -0.42 -17.69
N MET A 49 10.23 -1.05 -16.72
CA MET A 49 10.78 -2.25 -16.08
C MET A 49 10.18 -3.54 -16.64
N LYS A 50 9.13 -3.44 -17.43
CA LYS A 50 8.44 -4.60 -18.02
C LYS A 50 7.97 -5.57 -16.96
N VAL A 51 7.33 -5.03 -15.93
CA VAL A 51 6.77 -5.78 -14.80
C VAL A 51 5.34 -5.31 -14.57
N ASP A 52 4.61 -6.04 -13.73
CA ASP A 52 3.34 -5.51 -13.21
C ASP A 52 3.66 -4.62 -12.03
N ALA A 53 3.00 -3.48 -11.94
CA ALA A 53 3.27 -2.54 -10.86
C ALA A 53 2.06 -1.69 -10.57
N ALA A 54 1.94 -1.28 -9.31
CA ALA A 54 0.96 -0.29 -8.89
C ALA A 54 1.67 0.65 -7.92
N CYS A 55 1.63 1.93 -8.22
CA CYS A 55 2.27 2.96 -7.41
C CYS A 55 1.20 3.81 -6.73
N TYR A 56 1.46 4.16 -5.48
CA TYR A 56 0.53 4.91 -4.64
C TYR A 56 1.27 6.06 -3.97
N ARG A 57 0.54 7.12 -3.66
CA ARG A 57 1.11 8.30 -3.01
C ARG A 57 0.38 8.57 -1.70
N THR A 58 1.13 8.98 -0.69
CA THR A 58 0.57 9.36 0.61
C THR A 58 1.35 10.50 1.23
N SER A 59 0.69 11.28 2.06
CA SER A 59 1.36 12.33 2.83
C SER A 59 2.03 11.78 4.09
N ALA A 60 1.82 10.51 4.41
CA ALA A 60 2.48 9.88 5.56
C ALA A 60 3.99 9.82 5.34
N THR A 61 4.75 9.84 6.43
CA THR A 61 6.21 9.76 6.34
C THR A 61 6.65 8.35 5.98
N PRO A 62 7.86 8.18 5.43
CA PRO A 62 8.38 6.83 5.18
C PRO A 62 8.41 5.97 6.44
N SER A 63 8.72 6.55 7.59
CA SER A 63 8.73 5.80 8.85
C SER A 63 7.36 5.23 9.19
N GLN A 64 6.32 6.02 8.99
CA GLN A 64 4.95 5.56 9.24
C GLN A 64 4.56 4.42 8.31
N VAL A 65 4.90 4.55 7.03
CA VAL A 65 4.60 3.53 6.04
C VAL A 65 5.41 2.26 6.31
N ASN A 66 6.69 2.42 6.63
CA ASN A 66 7.56 1.28 6.97
C ASN A 66 7.01 0.49 8.16
N GLU A 67 6.56 1.19 9.21
CA GLU A 67 6.00 0.51 10.38
C GLU A 67 4.76 -0.30 10.03
N PHE A 68 3.93 0.22 9.13
CA PHE A 68 2.77 -0.50 8.66
C PHE A 68 3.18 -1.80 7.95
N TYR A 69 4.15 -1.73 7.04
CA TYR A 69 4.54 -2.91 6.28
C TYR A 69 5.32 -3.94 7.11
N LYS A 70 6.09 -3.48 8.11
CA LYS A 70 6.74 -4.41 9.03
C LYS A 70 5.76 -5.34 9.73
N LYS A 71 4.54 -4.86 9.97
CA LYS A 71 3.54 -5.62 10.72
C LYS A 71 2.65 -6.49 9.85
N GLN A 72 2.79 -6.41 8.54
CA GLN A 72 1.94 -7.20 7.64
C GLN A 72 2.37 -8.66 7.64
N PRO A 73 1.41 -9.60 7.72
CA PRO A 73 1.75 -11.05 7.71
C PRO A 73 2.47 -11.43 6.41
N GLY A 74 3.48 -12.27 6.54
CA GLY A 74 4.20 -12.78 5.39
C GLY A 74 5.18 -11.80 4.77
N MET A 75 5.33 -10.61 5.36
CA MET A 75 6.21 -9.59 4.83
C MET A 75 7.62 -9.75 5.40
N THR A 76 8.63 -9.67 4.53
CA THR A 76 10.03 -9.68 4.92
C THR A 76 10.60 -8.30 4.70
N GLU A 77 11.17 -7.72 5.74
CA GLU A 77 11.87 -6.45 5.63
C GLU A 77 13.23 -6.68 5.00
N VAL A 78 13.53 -5.96 3.91
CA VAL A 78 14.85 -6.02 3.28
C VAL A 78 15.74 -4.94 3.91
N HIS A 79 15.24 -3.70 3.96
CA HIS A 79 15.88 -2.61 4.69
C HIS A 79 14.87 -1.52 4.94
N THR A 80 15.13 -0.69 5.95
CA THR A 80 14.32 0.49 6.23
C THR A 80 15.23 1.62 6.69
N GLY A 81 14.81 2.84 6.44
CA GLY A 81 15.53 4.05 6.85
C GLY A 81 14.61 5.25 6.84
N VAL A 82 15.17 6.42 7.08
CA VAL A 82 14.40 7.67 7.24
C VAL A 82 13.75 8.10 5.93
N THR A 83 14.37 7.77 4.80
CA THR A 83 13.89 8.21 3.50
C THR A 83 13.18 7.10 2.72
N GLY A 84 13.07 5.89 3.29
CA GLY A 84 12.36 4.84 2.58
C GLY A 84 12.60 3.46 3.14
N GLY A 85 12.15 2.47 2.38
CA GLY A 85 12.30 1.07 2.79
C GLY A 85 11.98 0.14 1.65
N MET A 86 12.30 -1.13 1.84
CA MET A 86 12.00 -2.18 0.89
C MET A 86 11.56 -3.42 1.63
N PHE A 87 10.50 -4.04 1.14
CA PHE A 87 9.91 -5.24 1.73
C PHE A 87 9.58 -6.23 0.63
N LYS A 88 9.52 -7.50 0.99
CA LYS A 88 9.17 -8.56 0.03
C LYS A 88 8.12 -9.48 0.61
N LYS A 89 7.23 -9.94 -0.27
CA LYS A 89 6.25 -10.96 0.06
C LYS A 89 6.12 -11.84 -1.18
N GLY A 90 6.78 -13.02 -1.14
CA GLY A 90 6.84 -13.87 -2.31
C GLY A 90 7.53 -13.17 -3.48
N ASP A 91 6.86 -13.10 -4.61
CA ASP A 91 7.36 -12.42 -5.80
C ASP A 91 6.98 -10.94 -5.88
N ILE A 92 6.43 -10.41 -4.78
CA ILE A 92 6.05 -9.01 -4.69
C ILE A 92 7.12 -8.23 -3.93
N THR A 93 7.52 -7.09 -4.49
CA THR A 93 8.44 -6.16 -3.82
C THR A 93 7.70 -4.85 -3.57
N ILE A 94 7.78 -4.35 -2.34
CA ILE A 94 7.23 -3.06 -1.98
C ILE A 94 8.38 -2.12 -1.69
N THR A 95 8.41 -0.95 -2.33
CA THR A 95 9.39 0.09 -2.03
C THR A 95 8.68 1.33 -1.54
N VAL A 96 9.30 1.99 -0.57
CA VAL A 96 8.82 3.23 0.03
C VAL A 96 9.90 4.27 -0.18
N GLN A 97 9.54 5.43 -0.71
CA GLN A 97 10.52 6.48 -1.04
C GLN A 97 9.96 7.86 -0.72
N SER A 98 10.78 8.70 -0.08
CA SER A 98 10.46 10.13 0.09
C SER A 98 11.74 10.89 0.41
N PRO A 99 12.07 11.97 -0.31
CA PRO A 99 11.40 12.42 -1.53
C PRO A 99 11.65 11.46 -2.69
N TRP A 100 10.88 11.62 -3.74
CA TRP A 100 11.06 10.80 -4.93
C TRP A 100 10.98 11.69 -6.17
N MET A 101 11.53 11.19 -7.27
CA MET A 101 11.52 11.95 -8.51
C MET A 101 10.48 11.38 -9.46
N ASN A 102 9.65 12.27 -10.00
CA ASN A 102 8.74 11.90 -11.08
C ASN A 102 9.58 11.79 -12.35
N MET A 103 9.82 10.55 -12.79
CA MET A 103 10.73 10.31 -13.91
C MET A 103 10.18 10.83 -15.23
N LYS A 104 8.89 11.06 -15.32
CA LYS A 104 8.27 11.58 -16.53
C LYS A 104 8.49 13.08 -16.66
N THR A 105 8.43 13.82 -15.56
CA THR A 105 8.54 15.29 -15.57
C THR A 105 9.87 15.81 -15.04
N GLY A 106 10.62 14.98 -14.31
CA GLY A 106 11.84 15.41 -13.63
C GLY A 106 11.58 16.17 -12.35
N GLU A 107 10.34 16.25 -11.93
CA GLU A 107 9.95 17.00 -10.74
C GLU A 107 10.24 16.21 -9.46
N HIS A 108 10.77 16.91 -8.44
CA HIS A 108 11.00 16.31 -7.12
C HIS A 108 9.72 16.39 -6.31
N MET A 109 9.20 15.23 -5.93
CA MET A 109 7.97 15.11 -5.16
C MET A 109 8.31 14.94 -3.70
N LYS A 110 7.60 15.63 -2.83
CA LYS A 110 7.92 15.64 -1.39
C LYS A 110 7.09 14.66 -0.58
N ASP A 111 6.03 14.14 -1.16
CA ASP A 111 5.23 13.13 -0.48
C ASP A 111 5.93 11.77 -0.55
N THR A 112 5.28 10.73 -0.08
CA THR A 112 5.83 9.38 -0.05
C THR A 112 5.24 8.56 -1.19
N LEU A 113 6.10 7.91 -1.95
CA LEU A 113 5.72 6.99 -3.02
C LEU A 113 5.84 5.56 -2.50
N ILE A 114 4.78 4.78 -2.71
CA ILE A 114 4.76 3.35 -2.38
C ILE A 114 4.60 2.61 -3.70
N SER A 115 5.58 1.81 -4.06
CA SER A 115 5.54 1.04 -5.30
C SER A 115 5.39 -0.43 -4.98
N VAL A 116 4.36 -1.07 -5.51
CA VAL A 116 4.11 -2.49 -5.34
C VAL A 116 4.37 -3.14 -6.69
N VAL A 117 5.41 -3.94 -6.77
CA VAL A 117 5.90 -4.51 -8.03
C VAL A 117 5.82 -6.02 -7.97
N LYS A 118 5.20 -6.61 -8.98
CA LYS A 118 5.13 -8.06 -9.11
C LYS A 118 6.14 -8.49 -10.16
N MET A 119 7.14 -9.24 -9.71
CA MET A 119 8.16 -9.77 -10.60
C MET A 119 7.60 -10.97 -11.36
N GLN A 120 7.95 -11.09 -12.61
CA GLN A 120 7.46 -12.17 -13.46
C GLN A 120 8.50 -13.27 -13.61
#